data_8da76bd7c9be63c32f29821458dd032f
#
_entry.id   8da76bd7c9be63c32f29821458dd032f
#
_cell.length_a   1.000
_cell.length_b   1.000
_cell.length_c   1.000
_cell.angle_alpha   90.00
_cell.angle_beta   90.00
_cell.angle_gamma   90.00
#
_symmetry.space_group_name_H-M   'P 1'
#
loop_
_entity.id
_entity.type
_entity.pdbx_description
1 polymer ?
#
loop_
_entity_poly.entity_id
_entity_poly.type
_entity_poly.pdbx_seq_one_letter_code
_entity_poly.pdbx_strand_id
1 'polypeptide(L)'
;MAIQGIAPVVAPILGGLLVEPIGWRGILGVVAAFTGLLVVMVLLWVPESLPAERRHDGGLRILLDGTRELARDHVLVRLLLINALSFGLLMAYLSAAPFVLRNVLGMGTVAYTAVFGLCGATVTVTIAVAASLVRRFSQARQVRVGLIAGLVVDTVFAGVCLTWLREPVTGPERMPLLVAVVALFLAHVACLGLSMGNAPALALDRTGRWAGTGSALLGFLQFVVGGLVSPLVGLTGEASGAAFGVVIVAVGAVANILAVFGLRERGEK
;
A
#
# COMPACT_ATOMS: atom_id res chain seq x y z
N MET A 1 12.31 -2.61 -5.45
CA MET A 1 11.04 -3.29 -5.13
C MET A 1 11.12 -4.28 -3.97
N ALA A 2 12.13 -5.18 -3.88
CA ALA A 2 12.28 -6.09 -2.72
C ALA A 2 12.42 -5.34 -1.36
N ILE A 3 13.17 -4.25 -1.33
CA ILE A 3 13.41 -3.44 -0.12
C ILE A 3 12.10 -2.83 0.43
N GLN A 4 11.18 -2.40 -0.45
CA GLN A 4 9.88 -1.84 -0.03
C GLN A 4 9.00 -2.88 0.69
N GLY A 5 9.15 -4.17 0.35
CA GLY A 5 8.42 -5.24 1.02
C GLY A 5 8.98 -5.60 2.40
N ILE A 6 10.29 -5.42 2.63
CA ILE A 6 10.94 -5.74 3.91
C ILE A 6 10.66 -4.67 4.97
N ALA A 7 10.55 -3.40 4.57
CA ALA A 7 10.37 -2.28 5.49
C ALA A 7 9.16 -2.42 6.44
N PRO A 8 7.96 -2.83 6.00
CA PRO A 8 6.81 -3.03 6.87
C PRO A 8 6.99 -4.16 7.91
N VAL A 9 7.90 -5.10 7.67
CA VAL A 9 8.21 -6.18 8.62
C VAL A 9 9.22 -5.70 9.66
N VAL A 10 10.28 -5.05 9.19
CA VAL A 10 11.42 -4.64 10.04
C VAL A 10 11.07 -3.43 10.91
N ALA A 11 10.34 -2.46 10.36
CA ALA A 11 10.06 -1.20 11.06
C ALA A 11 9.27 -1.39 12.38
N PRO A 12 8.20 -2.20 12.46
CA PRO A 12 7.50 -2.44 13.74
C PRO A 12 8.36 -3.18 14.76
N ILE A 13 9.20 -4.11 14.32
CA ILE A 13 10.12 -4.85 15.21
C ILE A 13 11.14 -3.89 15.81
N LEU A 14 11.80 -3.09 14.98
CA LEU A 14 12.75 -2.09 15.45
C LEU A 14 12.08 -1.02 16.31
N GLY A 15 10.88 -0.55 15.91
CA GLY A 15 10.10 0.40 16.70
C GLY A 15 9.73 -0.14 18.07
N GLY A 16 9.29 -1.40 18.15
CA GLY A 16 8.99 -2.06 19.42
C GLY A 16 10.18 -2.22 20.34
N LEU A 17 11.36 -2.56 19.79
CA LEU A 17 12.60 -2.68 20.55
C LEU A 17 13.14 -1.34 21.04
N LEU A 18 12.93 -0.27 20.29
CA LEU A 18 13.47 1.06 20.58
C LEU A 18 12.54 1.91 21.44
N VAL A 19 11.23 1.65 21.45
CA VAL A 19 10.26 2.50 22.14
C VAL A 19 10.48 2.54 23.65
N GLU A 20 10.85 1.41 24.27
CA GLU A 20 11.10 1.32 25.71
C GLU A 20 12.35 2.11 26.15
N PRO A 21 13.56 1.93 25.52
CA PRO A 21 14.77 2.58 25.97
C PRO A 21 14.85 4.07 25.60
N ILE A 22 14.30 4.49 24.45
CA ILE A 22 14.49 5.89 23.96
C ILE A 22 13.19 6.67 23.74
N GLY A 23 12.05 6.03 23.93
CA GLY A 23 10.74 6.62 23.72
C GLY A 23 10.47 7.03 22.26
N TRP A 24 9.27 7.54 21.99
CA TRP A 24 8.87 7.93 20.64
C TRP A 24 9.70 9.08 20.05
N ARG A 25 10.17 10.03 20.91
CA ARG A 25 11.04 11.12 20.48
C ARG A 25 12.41 10.62 20.04
N GLY A 26 12.96 9.65 20.76
CA GLY A 26 14.22 8.99 20.39
C GLY A 26 14.12 8.25 19.06
N ILE A 27 12.99 7.57 18.81
CA ILE A 27 12.72 6.91 17.52
C ILE A 27 12.73 7.94 16.37
N LEU A 28 12.08 9.08 16.52
CA LEU A 28 12.13 10.14 15.52
C LEU A 28 13.55 10.67 15.30
N GLY A 29 14.36 10.77 16.37
CA GLY A 29 15.77 11.11 16.28
C GLY A 29 16.60 10.09 15.49
N VAL A 30 16.37 8.80 15.70
CA VAL A 30 16.99 7.71 14.92
C VAL A 30 16.62 7.79 13.44
N VAL A 31 15.33 8.03 13.12
CA VAL A 31 14.88 8.21 11.73
C VAL A 31 15.54 9.42 11.10
N ALA A 32 15.60 10.55 11.81
CA ALA A 32 16.26 11.76 11.32
C ALA A 32 17.76 11.55 11.07
N ALA A 33 18.46 10.89 12.01
CA ALA A 33 19.88 10.59 11.87
C ALA A 33 20.15 9.64 10.69
N PHE A 34 19.31 8.60 10.52
CA PHE A 34 19.40 7.68 9.39
C PHE A 34 19.16 8.39 8.05
N THR A 35 18.15 9.27 7.99
CA THR A 35 17.88 10.08 6.79
C THR A 35 19.05 11.01 6.47
N GLY A 36 19.62 11.67 7.50
CA GLY A 36 20.82 12.50 7.34
C GLY A 36 22.02 11.71 6.81
N LEU A 37 22.25 10.51 7.33
CA LEU A 37 23.29 9.62 6.84
C LEU A 37 23.06 9.26 5.35
N LEU A 38 21.83 8.92 4.95
CA LEU A 38 21.52 8.65 3.55
C LEU A 38 21.79 9.84 2.65
N VAL A 39 21.46 11.06 3.08
CA VAL A 39 21.77 12.28 2.33
C VAL A 39 23.29 12.43 2.13
N VAL A 40 24.06 12.27 3.20
CA VAL A 40 25.53 12.33 3.10
C VAL A 40 26.09 11.25 2.16
N MET A 41 25.60 10.02 2.27
CA MET A 41 26.01 8.92 1.38
C MET A 41 25.70 9.23 -0.09
N VAL A 42 24.52 9.77 -0.39
CA VAL A 42 24.15 10.15 -1.75
C VAL A 42 25.07 11.26 -2.28
N LEU A 43 25.33 12.30 -1.49
CA LEU A 43 26.20 13.39 -1.90
C LEU A 43 27.64 12.97 -2.16
N LEU A 44 28.14 11.97 -1.40
CA LEU A 44 29.54 11.52 -1.51
C LEU A 44 29.75 10.45 -2.57
N TRP A 45 28.77 9.55 -2.79
CA TRP A 45 28.98 8.33 -3.57
C TRP A 45 28.09 8.19 -4.80
N VAL A 46 27.05 9.00 -4.95
CA VAL A 46 26.17 8.93 -6.13
C VAL A 46 26.53 10.04 -7.10
N PRO A 47 27.29 9.74 -8.18
CA PRO A 47 27.57 10.73 -9.20
C PRO A 47 26.30 11.05 -10.00
N GLU A 48 26.21 12.29 -10.47
CA GLU A 48 25.15 12.69 -11.38
C GLU A 48 25.26 11.93 -12.71
N SER A 49 24.31 11.07 -12.99
CA SER A 49 24.32 10.21 -14.18
C SER A 49 23.69 10.84 -15.41
N LEU A 50 22.97 11.98 -15.26
CA LEU A 50 22.32 12.65 -16.38
C LEU A 50 23.31 13.57 -17.10
N PRO A 51 23.60 13.38 -18.42
CA PRO A 51 24.44 14.27 -19.19
C PRO A 51 23.95 15.70 -19.13
N ALA A 52 24.89 16.68 -19.10
CA ALA A 52 24.57 18.09 -18.92
C ALA A 52 23.59 18.62 -19.97
N GLU A 53 23.68 18.12 -21.21
CA GLU A 53 22.82 18.49 -22.34
C GLU A 53 21.36 18.04 -22.17
N ARG A 54 21.13 17.06 -21.30
CA ARG A 54 19.79 16.50 -21.01
C ARG A 54 19.22 17.01 -19.68
N ARG A 55 20.00 17.81 -18.95
CA ARG A 55 19.52 18.42 -17.71
C ARG A 55 18.59 19.57 -18.04
N HIS A 56 17.43 19.56 -17.42
CA HIS A 56 16.53 20.71 -17.46
C HIS A 56 16.91 21.69 -16.36
N ASP A 57 16.75 22.99 -16.61
CA ASP A 57 17.03 24.04 -15.62
C ASP A 57 16.15 23.93 -14.37
N GLY A 58 15.28 22.94 -14.29
CA GLY A 58 14.38 22.72 -13.17
C GLY A 58 13.27 23.77 -13.10
N GLY A 59 12.56 23.78 -11.99
CA GLY A 59 11.55 24.80 -11.69
C GLY A 59 10.10 24.34 -11.82
N LEU A 60 9.22 25.09 -11.18
CA LEU A 60 7.80 24.78 -11.07
C LEU A 60 7.11 24.71 -12.45
N ARG A 61 7.54 25.53 -13.39
CA ARG A 61 6.96 25.58 -14.73
C ARG A 61 7.17 24.26 -15.48
N ILE A 62 8.38 23.69 -15.44
CA ILE A 62 8.70 22.41 -16.07
C ILE A 62 7.91 21.27 -15.41
N LEU A 63 7.79 21.29 -14.09
CA LEU A 63 6.96 20.33 -13.36
C LEU A 63 5.49 20.43 -13.78
N LEU A 64 4.95 21.62 -13.91
CA LEU A 64 3.55 21.84 -14.32
C LEU A 64 3.32 21.40 -15.79
N ASP A 65 4.26 21.71 -16.70
CA ASP A 65 4.17 21.31 -18.10
C ASP A 65 4.25 19.80 -18.24
N GLY A 66 5.18 19.14 -17.52
CA GLY A 66 5.26 17.69 -17.45
C GLY A 66 3.98 17.06 -16.88
N THR A 67 3.45 17.62 -15.80
CA THR A 67 2.20 17.15 -15.19
C THR A 67 1.03 17.28 -16.17
N ARG A 68 0.90 18.41 -16.88
CA ARG A 68 -0.14 18.62 -17.90
C ARG A 68 -0.02 17.65 -19.07
N GLU A 69 1.20 17.37 -19.53
CA GLU A 69 1.43 16.41 -20.60
C GLU A 69 1.06 15.00 -20.16
N LEU A 70 1.52 14.57 -18.97
CA LEU A 70 1.21 13.28 -18.40
C LEU A 70 -0.31 13.10 -18.09
N ALA A 71 -1.00 14.16 -17.65
CA ALA A 71 -2.42 14.13 -17.38
C ALA A 71 -3.30 13.92 -18.63
N ARG A 72 -2.76 14.13 -19.83
CA ARG A 72 -3.46 13.84 -21.10
C ARG A 72 -3.48 12.36 -21.43
N ASP A 73 -2.56 11.57 -20.88
CA ASP A 73 -2.57 10.12 -21.03
C ASP A 73 -3.55 9.50 -19.99
N HIS A 74 -4.79 9.31 -20.41
CA HIS A 74 -5.83 8.72 -19.55
C HIS A 74 -5.49 7.34 -19.02
N VAL A 75 -4.65 6.55 -19.73
CA VAL A 75 -4.21 5.23 -19.25
C VAL A 75 -3.21 5.41 -18.12
N LEU A 76 -2.26 6.33 -18.28
CA LEU A 76 -1.32 6.67 -17.20
C LEU A 76 -2.05 7.18 -15.95
N VAL A 77 -3.00 8.12 -16.11
CA VAL A 77 -3.76 8.66 -14.98
C VAL A 77 -4.49 7.53 -14.23
N ARG A 78 -5.13 6.61 -14.95
CA ARG A 78 -5.80 5.45 -14.33
C ARG A 78 -4.83 4.54 -13.59
N LEU A 79 -3.65 4.28 -14.15
CA LEU A 79 -2.61 3.47 -13.50
C LEU A 79 -2.08 4.15 -12.23
N LEU A 80 -1.87 5.46 -12.25
CA LEU A 80 -1.49 6.25 -11.07
C LEU A 80 -2.57 6.18 -9.98
N LEU A 81 -3.85 6.30 -10.36
CA LEU A 81 -4.97 6.20 -9.42
C LEU A 81 -5.13 4.78 -8.88
N ILE A 82 -4.99 3.74 -9.69
CA ILE A 82 -4.99 2.34 -9.23
C ILE A 82 -3.89 2.11 -8.21
N ASN A 83 -2.68 2.60 -8.48
CA ASN A 83 -1.58 2.50 -7.51
C ASN A 83 -1.90 3.25 -6.21
N ALA A 84 -2.42 4.47 -6.30
CA ALA A 84 -2.77 5.29 -5.14
C ALA A 84 -3.89 4.64 -4.29
N LEU A 85 -4.92 4.06 -4.93
CA LEU A 85 -6.00 3.35 -4.26
C LEU A 85 -5.51 2.04 -3.63
N SER A 86 -4.62 1.30 -4.30
CA SER A 86 -3.99 0.10 -3.71
C SER A 86 -3.17 0.45 -2.46
N PHE A 87 -2.47 1.58 -2.48
CA PHE A 87 -1.80 2.09 -1.28
C PHE A 87 -2.78 2.57 -0.21
N GLY A 88 -3.90 3.18 -0.61
CA GLY A 88 -5.00 3.53 0.28
C GLY A 88 -5.55 2.31 1.02
N LEU A 89 -5.75 1.18 0.33
CA LEU A 89 -6.15 -0.10 0.93
C LEU A 89 -5.10 -0.62 1.92
N LEU A 90 -3.80 -0.49 1.61
CA LEU A 90 -2.73 -0.81 2.55
C LEU A 90 -2.79 0.08 3.79
N MET A 91 -3.00 1.39 3.63
CA MET A 91 -3.12 2.33 4.75
C MET A 91 -4.37 2.04 5.60
N ALA A 92 -5.50 1.66 4.97
CA ALA A 92 -6.69 1.20 5.67
C ALA A 92 -6.37 -0.02 6.55
N TYR A 93 -5.69 -1.03 6.00
CA TYR A 93 -5.24 -2.20 6.75
C TYR A 93 -4.33 -1.79 7.93
N LEU A 94 -3.30 -0.98 7.69
CA LEU A 94 -2.35 -0.56 8.73
C LEU A 94 -3.05 0.18 9.87
N SER A 95 -4.06 0.99 9.56
CA SER A 95 -4.85 1.73 10.55
C SER A 95 -5.86 0.86 11.28
N ALA A 96 -6.48 -0.12 10.59
CA ALA A 96 -7.51 -0.99 11.17
C ALA A 96 -6.94 -2.12 12.04
N ALA A 97 -5.78 -2.66 11.66
CA ALA A 97 -5.23 -3.86 12.29
C ALA A 97 -5.14 -3.77 13.83
N PRO A 98 -4.62 -2.67 14.45
CA PRO A 98 -4.59 -2.56 15.90
C PRO A 98 -6.01 -2.52 16.51
N PHE A 99 -6.97 -1.83 15.89
CA PHE A 99 -8.35 -1.73 16.39
C PHE A 99 -9.03 -3.09 16.34
N VAL A 100 -9.01 -3.74 15.19
CA VAL A 100 -9.70 -5.03 14.99
C VAL A 100 -9.06 -6.15 15.80
N LEU A 101 -7.73 -6.29 15.75
CA LEU A 101 -7.07 -7.42 16.39
C LEU A 101 -6.91 -7.24 17.91
N ARG A 102 -6.62 -6.03 18.39
CA ARG A 102 -6.36 -5.80 19.80
C ARG A 102 -7.61 -5.36 20.56
N ASN A 103 -8.35 -4.36 20.05
CA ASN A 103 -9.46 -3.78 20.81
C ASN A 103 -10.74 -4.62 20.62
N VAL A 104 -11.06 -5.06 19.41
CA VAL A 104 -12.27 -5.85 19.15
C VAL A 104 -12.07 -7.32 19.50
N LEU A 105 -10.97 -7.93 19.06
CA LEU A 105 -10.69 -9.35 19.27
C LEU A 105 -9.79 -9.65 20.48
N GLY A 106 -9.34 -8.61 21.22
CA GLY A 106 -8.58 -8.77 22.47
C GLY A 106 -7.25 -9.50 22.30
N MET A 107 -6.59 -9.38 21.15
CA MET A 107 -5.30 -10.04 20.89
C MET A 107 -4.18 -9.38 21.72
N GLY A 108 -3.38 -10.20 22.40
CA GLY A 108 -2.22 -9.73 23.14
C GLY A 108 -1.12 -9.16 22.22
N THR A 109 -0.26 -8.30 22.76
CA THR A 109 0.77 -7.57 22.01
C THR A 109 1.69 -8.48 21.19
N VAL A 110 2.16 -9.58 21.77
CA VAL A 110 3.09 -10.53 21.11
C VAL A 110 2.41 -11.19 19.91
N ALA A 111 1.19 -11.70 20.08
CA ALA A 111 0.42 -12.33 19.01
C ALA A 111 0.09 -11.32 17.89
N TYR A 112 -0.31 -10.09 18.24
CA TYR A 112 -0.54 -9.01 17.29
C TYR A 112 0.72 -8.71 16.46
N THR A 113 1.88 -8.55 17.11
CA THR A 113 3.15 -8.28 16.41
C THR A 113 3.52 -9.41 15.44
N ALA A 114 3.29 -10.67 15.87
CA ALA A 114 3.55 -11.83 15.01
C ALA A 114 2.62 -11.83 13.77
N VAL A 115 1.32 -11.59 13.94
CA VAL A 115 0.35 -11.52 12.83
C VAL A 115 0.68 -10.34 11.91
N PHE A 116 1.03 -9.19 12.47
CA PHE A 116 1.41 -8.00 11.69
C PHE A 116 2.67 -8.26 10.86
N GLY A 117 3.68 -8.89 11.47
CA GLY A 117 4.88 -9.33 10.77
C GLY A 117 4.60 -10.35 9.66
N LEU A 118 3.70 -11.31 9.91
CA LEU A 118 3.26 -12.30 8.92
C LEU A 118 2.55 -11.63 7.73
N CYS A 119 1.70 -10.64 7.97
CA CYS A 119 1.07 -9.83 6.91
C CYS A 119 2.11 -9.09 6.08
N GLY A 120 3.10 -8.46 6.72
CA GLY A 120 4.21 -7.80 6.02
C GLY A 120 5.04 -8.77 5.16
N ALA A 121 5.36 -9.95 5.71
CA ALA A 121 6.02 -11.01 4.97
C ALA A 121 5.19 -11.49 3.77
N THR A 122 3.87 -11.62 3.95
CA THR A 122 2.94 -12.01 2.87
C THR A 122 2.96 -11.00 1.72
N VAL A 123 2.89 -9.70 2.00
CA VAL A 123 3.02 -8.65 0.96
C VAL A 123 4.34 -8.81 0.21
N THR A 124 5.45 -8.94 0.95
CA THR A 124 6.79 -9.07 0.36
C THR A 124 6.91 -10.28 -0.55
N VAL A 125 6.46 -11.43 -0.06
CA VAL A 125 6.47 -12.69 -0.84
C VAL A 125 5.59 -12.56 -2.08
N THR A 126 4.39 -11.97 -1.95
CA THR A 126 3.48 -11.81 -3.09
C THR A 126 4.05 -10.86 -4.14
N ILE A 127 4.70 -9.75 -3.75
CA ILE A 127 5.41 -8.87 -4.68
C ILE A 127 6.53 -9.63 -5.41
N ALA A 128 7.31 -10.45 -4.70
CA ALA A 128 8.38 -11.25 -5.31
C ALA A 128 7.83 -12.31 -6.28
N VAL A 129 6.75 -12.98 -5.89
CA VAL A 129 6.04 -13.95 -6.76
C VAL A 129 5.47 -13.23 -7.98
N ALA A 130 4.82 -12.07 -7.81
CA ALA A 130 4.31 -11.27 -8.91
C ALA A 130 5.43 -10.90 -9.91
N ALA A 131 6.59 -10.48 -9.42
CA ALA A 131 7.75 -10.18 -10.26
C ALA A 131 8.26 -11.41 -11.04
N SER A 132 8.25 -12.60 -10.43
CA SER A 132 8.64 -13.85 -11.10
C SER A 132 7.63 -14.29 -12.18
N LEU A 133 6.36 -13.99 -11.96
CA LEU A 133 5.27 -14.33 -12.86
C LEU A 133 5.16 -13.43 -14.09
N VAL A 134 5.85 -12.27 -14.15
CA VAL A 134 5.83 -11.36 -15.32
C VAL A 134 6.25 -12.07 -16.61
N ARG A 135 7.08 -13.12 -16.51
CA ARG A 135 7.49 -13.94 -17.66
C ARG A 135 6.35 -14.80 -18.26
N ARG A 136 5.29 -15.08 -17.48
CA ARG A 136 4.15 -15.93 -17.89
C ARG A 136 2.85 -15.15 -18.04
N PHE A 137 2.66 -14.12 -17.23
CA PHE A 137 1.44 -13.32 -17.20
C PHE A 137 1.78 -11.85 -17.27
N SER A 138 1.09 -11.08 -18.10
CA SER A 138 1.29 -9.64 -18.20
C SER A 138 1.06 -8.94 -16.86
N GLN A 139 1.82 -7.87 -16.60
CA GLN A 139 1.65 -7.05 -15.40
C GLN A 139 0.21 -6.54 -15.26
N ALA A 140 -0.42 -6.12 -16.37
CA ALA A 140 -1.81 -5.67 -16.39
C ALA A 140 -2.79 -6.77 -15.94
N ARG A 141 -2.56 -8.03 -16.36
CA ARG A 141 -3.36 -9.18 -15.90
C ARG A 141 -3.18 -9.43 -14.42
N GLN A 142 -1.95 -9.37 -13.91
CA GLN A 142 -1.68 -9.56 -12.48
C GLN A 142 -2.36 -8.48 -11.62
N VAL A 143 -2.31 -7.20 -12.03
CA VAL A 143 -3.02 -6.10 -11.35
C VAL A 143 -4.52 -6.35 -11.35
N ARG A 144 -5.10 -6.74 -12.50
CA ARG A 144 -6.53 -7.03 -12.61
C ARG A 144 -6.96 -8.19 -11.70
N VAL A 145 -6.20 -9.29 -11.71
CA VAL A 145 -6.46 -10.45 -10.84
C VAL A 145 -6.37 -10.06 -9.37
N GLY A 146 -5.32 -9.30 -8.98
CA GLY A 146 -5.14 -8.82 -7.61
C GLY A 146 -6.30 -7.94 -7.14
N LEU A 147 -6.77 -7.01 -7.99
CA LEU A 147 -7.89 -6.13 -7.65
C LEU A 147 -9.22 -6.88 -7.56
N ILE A 148 -9.52 -7.77 -8.50
CA ILE A 148 -10.77 -8.55 -8.49
C ILE A 148 -10.79 -9.51 -7.29
N ALA A 149 -9.73 -10.28 -7.08
CA ALA A 149 -9.62 -11.18 -5.93
C ALA A 149 -9.65 -10.39 -4.61
N GLY A 150 -8.97 -9.23 -4.57
CA GLY A 150 -9.00 -8.32 -3.42
C GLY A 150 -10.40 -7.86 -3.11
N LEU A 151 -11.18 -7.40 -4.11
CA LEU A 151 -12.55 -6.95 -3.88
C LEU A 151 -13.46 -8.06 -3.35
N VAL A 152 -13.28 -9.31 -3.82
CA VAL A 152 -14.01 -10.46 -3.28
C VAL A 152 -13.66 -10.69 -1.81
N VAL A 153 -12.37 -10.72 -1.49
CA VAL A 153 -11.88 -10.86 -0.09
C VAL A 153 -12.41 -9.72 0.78
N ASP A 154 -12.32 -8.47 0.29
CA ASP A 154 -12.74 -7.27 1.01
C ASP A 154 -14.25 -7.27 1.26
N THR A 155 -15.05 -7.79 0.31
CA THR A 155 -16.51 -7.93 0.47
C THR A 155 -16.85 -8.94 1.56
N VAL A 156 -16.17 -10.09 1.58
CA VAL A 156 -16.32 -11.09 2.65
C VAL A 156 -15.89 -10.49 4.00
N PHE A 157 -14.76 -9.79 4.02
CA PHE A 157 -14.24 -9.15 5.22
C PHE A 157 -15.20 -8.08 5.74
N ALA A 158 -15.75 -7.25 4.86
CA ALA A 158 -16.77 -6.27 5.23
C ALA A 158 -18.02 -6.93 5.83
N GLY A 159 -18.47 -8.05 5.27
CA GLY A 159 -19.53 -8.86 5.86
C GLY A 159 -19.22 -9.26 7.30
N VAL A 160 -18.02 -9.78 7.57
CA VAL A 160 -17.57 -10.13 8.94
C VAL A 160 -17.51 -8.88 9.82
N CYS A 161 -16.94 -7.76 9.32
CA CYS A 161 -16.86 -6.52 10.09
C CYS A 161 -18.23 -5.97 10.47
N LEU A 162 -19.20 -6.01 9.57
CA LEU A 162 -20.53 -5.46 9.77
C LEU A 162 -21.45 -6.35 10.60
N THR A 163 -21.16 -7.65 10.70
CA THR A 163 -21.98 -8.59 11.48
C THR A 163 -21.39 -8.90 12.86
N TRP A 164 -20.08 -9.09 12.94
CA TRP A 164 -19.42 -9.66 14.13
C TRP A 164 -18.41 -8.73 14.81
N LEU A 165 -17.89 -7.71 14.12
CA LEU A 165 -16.83 -6.84 14.64
C LEU A 165 -17.33 -5.43 14.95
N ARG A 166 -18.60 -5.26 15.25
CA ARG A 166 -19.16 -3.94 15.65
C ARG A 166 -18.84 -3.56 17.09
N GLU A 167 -18.62 -4.57 17.91
CA GLU A 167 -18.34 -4.46 19.34
C GLU A 167 -17.26 -5.46 19.75
N PRO A 168 -16.62 -5.29 20.92
CA PRO A 168 -15.64 -6.24 21.42
C PRO A 168 -16.21 -7.65 21.55
N VAL A 169 -15.53 -8.62 20.96
CA VAL A 169 -15.96 -10.02 20.94
C VAL A 169 -15.41 -10.76 22.16
N THR A 170 -16.32 -11.38 22.93
CA THR A 170 -16.01 -12.21 24.10
C THR A 170 -16.66 -13.58 23.97
N GLY A 171 -16.15 -14.57 24.73
CA GLY A 171 -16.73 -15.90 24.73
C GLY A 171 -16.16 -16.87 23.70
N PRO A 172 -16.86 -18.01 23.45
CA PRO A 172 -16.33 -19.13 22.66
C PRO A 172 -16.15 -18.79 21.15
N GLU A 173 -16.90 -17.82 20.65
CA GLU A 173 -16.87 -17.39 19.24
C GLU A 173 -15.60 -16.60 18.89
N ARG A 174 -14.88 -16.09 19.89
CA ARG A 174 -13.70 -15.25 19.70
C ARG A 174 -12.59 -15.95 18.92
N MET A 175 -12.26 -17.20 19.25
CA MET A 175 -11.14 -17.91 18.60
C MET A 175 -11.40 -18.22 17.12
N PRO A 176 -12.56 -18.81 16.74
CA PRO A 176 -12.85 -19.02 15.32
C PRO A 176 -12.87 -17.70 14.54
N LEU A 177 -13.44 -16.64 15.10
CA LEU A 177 -13.51 -15.33 14.46
C LEU A 177 -12.12 -14.71 14.30
N LEU A 178 -11.25 -14.84 15.31
CA LEU A 178 -9.86 -14.38 15.26
C LEU A 178 -9.09 -15.07 14.13
N VAL A 179 -9.21 -16.38 13.98
CA VAL A 179 -8.58 -17.14 12.90
C VAL A 179 -9.11 -16.68 11.53
N ALA A 180 -10.43 -16.52 11.41
CA ALA A 180 -11.05 -16.04 10.17
C ALA A 180 -10.56 -14.62 9.80
N VAL A 181 -10.51 -13.71 10.76
CA VAL A 181 -10.04 -12.33 10.54
C VAL A 181 -8.55 -12.29 10.17
N VAL A 182 -7.70 -13.08 10.82
CA VAL A 182 -6.29 -13.19 10.44
C VAL A 182 -6.14 -13.73 9.02
N ALA A 183 -6.89 -14.76 8.67
CA ALA A 183 -6.88 -15.30 7.30
C ALA A 183 -7.34 -14.26 6.26
N LEU A 184 -8.36 -13.47 6.58
CA LEU A 184 -8.84 -12.38 5.71
C LEU A 184 -7.82 -11.26 5.57
N PHE A 185 -7.13 -10.87 6.65
CA PHE A 185 -6.02 -9.91 6.55
C PHE A 185 -4.90 -10.43 5.66
N LEU A 186 -4.49 -11.68 5.82
CA LEU A 186 -3.47 -12.31 4.98
C LEU A 186 -3.89 -12.36 3.51
N ALA A 187 -5.13 -12.74 3.22
CA ALA A 187 -5.67 -12.76 1.87
C ALA A 187 -5.74 -11.36 1.25
N HIS A 188 -6.21 -10.36 2.02
CA HIS A 188 -6.26 -8.95 1.62
C HIS A 188 -4.87 -8.44 1.19
N VAL A 189 -3.87 -8.57 2.07
CA VAL A 189 -2.52 -8.08 1.78
C VAL A 189 -1.82 -8.89 0.67
N ALA A 190 -2.14 -10.18 0.50
CA ALA A 190 -1.66 -10.99 -0.62
C ALA A 190 -2.20 -10.45 -1.96
N CYS A 191 -3.49 -10.13 -2.03
CA CYS A 191 -4.08 -9.52 -3.23
C CYS A 191 -3.47 -8.15 -3.53
N LEU A 192 -3.19 -7.33 -2.50
CA LEU A 192 -2.50 -6.05 -2.66
C LEU A 192 -1.09 -6.19 -3.23
N GLY A 193 -0.35 -7.23 -2.83
CA GLY A 193 1.00 -7.46 -3.34
C GLY A 193 1.07 -7.61 -4.86
N LEU A 194 0.04 -8.20 -5.49
CA LEU A 194 -0.05 -8.30 -6.95
C LEU A 194 -0.19 -6.94 -7.63
N SER A 195 -0.96 -6.02 -7.04
CA SER A 195 -1.18 -4.68 -7.58
C SER A 195 0.01 -3.76 -7.31
N MET A 196 0.52 -3.74 -6.08
CA MET A 196 1.59 -2.85 -5.63
C MET A 196 2.94 -3.14 -6.29
N GLY A 197 3.17 -4.39 -6.71
CA GLY A 197 4.37 -4.75 -7.47
C GLY A 197 4.34 -4.29 -8.93
N ASN A 198 3.19 -4.29 -9.55
CA ASN A 198 3.04 -4.13 -11.00
C ASN A 198 2.46 -2.78 -11.43
N ALA A 199 1.51 -2.19 -10.69
CA ALA A 199 0.87 -0.93 -11.09
C ALA A 199 1.85 0.26 -11.20
N PRO A 200 2.81 0.47 -10.27
CA PRO A 200 3.82 1.51 -10.41
C PRO A 200 4.71 1.31 -11.64
N ALA A 201 5.10 0.07 -11.92
CA ALA A 201 5.95 -0.25 -13.06
C ALA A 201 5.24 0.09 -14.38
N LEU A 202 3.97 -0.33 -14.53
CA LEU A 202 3.15 0.01 -15.70
C LEU A 202 2.94 1.53 -15.86
N ALA A 203 2.79 2.26 -14.75
CA ALA A 203 2.64 3.71 -14.78
C ALA A 203 3.94 4.39 -15.23
N LEU A 204 5.08 4.03 -14.62
CA LEU A 204 6.37 4.64 -14.92
C LEU A 204 6.87 4.33 -16.33
N ASP A 205 6.56 3.16 -16.87
CA ASP A 205 6.89 2.78 -18.26
C ASP A 205 6.24 3.71 -19.30
N ARG A 206 5.17 4.42 -18.93
CA ARG A 206 4.45 5.37 -19.79
C ARG A 206 4.93 6.83 -19.66
N THR A 207 5.79 7.13 -18.72
CA THR A 207 6.20 8.52 -18.43
C THR A 207 7.22 9.09 -19.41
N GLY A 208 7.95 8.23 -20.15
CA GLY A 208 8.93 8.62 -21.15
C GLY A 208 9.94 9.65 -20.61
N ARG A 209 10.04 10.79 -21.29
CA ARG A 209 10.96 11.89 -20.90
C ARG A 209 10.61 12.55 -19.55
N TRP A 210 9.41 12.36 -19.06
CA TRP A 210 8.90 12.92 -17.80
C TRP A 210 9.00 11.94 -16.63
N ALA A 211 9.97 11.02 -16.65
CA ALA A 211 10.10 9.97 -15.62
C ALA A 211 10.17 10.54 -14.19
N GLY A 212 10.89 11.63 -13.97
CA GLY A 212 10.97 12.32 -12.68
C GLY A 212 9.61 12.88 -12.23
N THR A 213 8.89 13.58 -13.11
CA THR A 213 7.54 14.10 -12.83
C THR A 213 6.56 12.96 -12.60
N GLY A 214 6.63 11.89 -13.40
CA GLY A 214 5.78 10.72 -13.23
C GLY A 214 5.99 10.01 -11.89
N SER A 215 7.24 9.87 -11.47
CA SER A 215 7.59 9.31 -10.16
C SER A 215 7.11 10.21 -9.01
N ALA A 216 7.22 11.52 -9.15
CA ALA A 216 6.71 12.48 -8.17
C ALA A 216 5.18 12.41 -8.05
N LEU A 217 4.45 12.34 -9.17
CA LEU A 217 3.00 12.19 -9.20
C LEU A 217 2.55 10.86 -8.57
N LEU A 218 3.27 9.77 -8.84
CA LEU A 218 3.00 8.46 -8.27
C LEU A 218 3.10 8.50 -6.74
N GLY A 219 4.19 9.03 -6.20
CA GLY A 219 4.37 9.17 -4.75
C GLY A 219 3.38 10.14 -4.14
N PHE A 220 3.14 11.30 -4.77
CA PHE A 220 2.19 12.31 -4.28
C PHE A 220 0.77 11.73 -4.14
N LEU A 221 0.24 11.14 -5.21
CA LEU A 221 -1.11 10.56 -5.21
C LEU A 221 -1.23 9.40 -4.21
N GLN A 222 -0.20 8.58 -4.10
CA GLN A 222 -0.13 7.47 -3.15
C GLN A 222 -0.31 7.95 -1.70
N PHE A 223 0.45 8.96 -1.29
CA PHE A 223 0.36 9.48 0.07
C PHE A 223 -0.88 10.35 0.31
N VAL A 224 -1.37 11.08 -0.69
CA VAL A 224 -2.64 11.82 -0.58
C VAL A 224 -3.80 10.85 -0.36
N VAL A 225 -3.94 9.82 -1.19
CA VAL A 225 -5.02 8.85 -1.05
C VAL A 225 -4.86 8.05 0.25
N GLY A 226 -3.66 7.60 0.59
CA GLY A 226 -3.39 6.91 1.86
C GLY A 226 -3.75 7.77 3.08
N GLY A 227 -3.38 9.05 3.08
CA GLY A 227 -3.70 10.00 4.14
C GLY A 227 -5.20 10.33 4.25
N LEU A 228 -5.94 10.30 3.15
CA LEU A 228 -7.40 10.49 3.15
C LEU A 228 -8.14 9.22 3.61
N VAL A 229 -7.67 8.04 3.21
CA VAL A 229 -8.32 6.77 3.54
C VAL A 229 -8.09 6.36 5.00
N SER A 230 -6.89 6.58 5.52
CA SER A 230 -6.49 6.15 6.87
C SER A 230 -7.44 6.64 7.99
N PRO A 231 -7.83 7.93 8.07
CA PRO A 231 -8.76 8.41 9.11
C PRO A 231 -10.18 7.84 8.99
N LEU A 232 -10.61 7.47 7.77
CA LEU A 232 -11.96 6.95 7.54
C LEU A 232 -12.22 5.63 8.27
N VAL A 233 -11.17 4.85 8.51
CA VAL A 233 -11.24 3.58 9.23
C VAL A 233 -11.63 3.76 10.70
N GLY A 234 -11.29 4.90 11.30
CA GLY A 234 -11.61 5.22 12.70
C GLY A 234 -12.99 5.85 12.92
N LEU A 235 -13.80 6.09 11.89
CA LEU A 235 -15.07 6.82 12.01
C LEU A 235 -16.10 6.14 12.92
N THR A 236 -16.04 4.82 13.09
CA THR A 236 -16.92 4.06 13.99
C THR A 236 -16.34 3.83 15.38
N GLY A 237 -15.20 4.48 15.70
CA GLY A 237 -14.49 4.36 16.96
C GLY A 237 -13.48 3.20 16.98
N GLU A 238 -12.66 3.19 18.03
CA GLU A 238 -11.53 2.24 18.16
C GLU A 238 -11.96 0.80 18.56
N ALA A 239 -13.22 0.61 18.94
CA ALA A 239 -13.78 -0.67 19.36
C ALA A 239 -14.66 -1.33 18.28
N SER A 240 -14.57 -0.88 17.02
CA SER A 240 -15.38 -1.38 15.91
C SER A 240 -14.59 -1.54 14.63
N GLY A 241 -14.81 -2.65 13.91
CA GLY A 241 -14.29 -2.89 12.57
C GLY A 241 -15.20 -2.41 11.43
N ALA A 242 -16.37 -1.85 11.75
CA ALA A 242 -17.41 -1.57 10.73
C ALA A 242 -16.94 -0.57 9.66
N ALA A 243 -16.32 0.56 10.05
CA ALA A 243 -15.81 1.55 9.11
C ALA A 243 -14.74 0.96 8.18
N PHE A 244 -13.85 0.15 8.72
CA PHE A 244 -12.83 -0.55 7.93
C PHE A 244 -13.46 -1.40 6.83
N GLY A 245 -14.45 -2.23 7.16
CA GLY A 245 -15.15 -3.07 6.18
C GLY A 245 -15.76 -2.25 5.04
N VAL A 246 -16.43 -1.15 5.33
CA VAL A 246 -17.01 -0.26 4.31
C VAL A 246 -15.93 0.40 3.45
N VAL A 247 -14.87 0.90 4.07
CA VAL A 247 -13.78 1.62 3.40
C VAL A 247 -13.06 0.72 2.41
N ILE A 248 -12.70 -0.52 2.79
CA ILE A 248 -11.96 -1.42 1.88
C ILE A 248 -12.78 -1.80 0.66
N VAL A 249 -14.09 -2.04 0.82
CA VAL A 249 -14.98 -2.34 -0.31
C VAL A 249 -15.15 -1.12 -1.21
N ALA A 250 -15.37 0.07 -0.64
CA ALA A 250 -15.54 1.29 -1.43
C ALA A 250 -14.30 1.62 -2.26
N VAL A 251 -13.12 1.63 -1.61
CA VAL A 251 -11.84 1.91 -2.27
C VAL A 251 -11.50 0.83 -3.30
N GLY A 252 -11.70 -0.45 -2.94
CA GLY A 252 -11.48 -1.59 -3.82
C GLY A 252 -12.39 -1.57 -5.05
N ALA A 253 -13.67 -1.22 -4.89
CA ALA A 253 -14.62 -1.08 -5.99
C ALA A 253 -14.18 0.02 -6.98
N VAL A 254 -13.78 1.19 -6.47
CA VAL A 254 -13.27 2.28 -7.33
C VAL A 254 -12.02 1.84 -8.08
N ALA A 255 -11.08 1.16 -7.42
CA ALA A 255 -9.87 0.64 -8.07
C ALA A 255 -10.21 -0.37 -9.19
N ASN A 256 -11.17 -1.26 -8.96
CA ASN A 256 -11.65 -2.22 -9.97
C ASN A 256 -12.33 -1.53 -11.16
N ILE A 257 -13.18 -0.53 -10.93
CA ILE A 257 -13.80 0.26 -12.01
C ILE A 257 -12.72 0.88 -12.90
N LEU A 258 -11.72 1.51 -12.30
CA LEU A 258 -10.61 2.09 -13.05
C LEU A 258 -9.80 1.04 -13.83
N ALA A 259 -9.62 -0.17 -13.27
CA ALA A 259 -8.90 -1.25 -13.93
C ALA A 259 -9.65 -1.81 -15.16
N VAL A 260 -10.97 -1.92 -15.11
CA VAL A 260 -11.79 -2.36 -16.26
C VAL A 260 -11.61 -1.42 -17.46
N PHE A 261 -11.56 -0.11 -17.20
CA PHE A 261 -11.42 0.89 -18.28
C PHE A 261 -9.95 1.19 -18.66
N GLY A 262 -8.98 0.87 -17.79
CA GLY A 262 -7.57 1.28 -17.95
C GLY A 262 -6.64 0.17 -18.42
N LEU A 263 -6.95 -1.08 -18.11
CA LEU A 263 -6.08 -2.23 -18.35
C LEU A 263 -6.56 -3.13 -19.51
N ARG A 264 -7.08 -2.53 -20.60
CA ARG A 264 -7.36 -3.30 -21.82
C ARG A 264 -6.06 -3.81 -22.41
N GLU A 265 -5.95 -5.12 -22.58
CA GLU A 265 -4.79 -5.73 -23.25
C GLU A 265 -4.71 -5.24 -24.70
N ARG A 266 -3.49 -4.90 -25.16
CA ARG A 266 -3.20 -4.57 -26.56
C ARG A 266 -3.31 -5.80 -27.47
N GLY A 267 -4.37 -6.58 -27.38
CA GLY A 267 -4.50 -7.84 -28.08
C GLY A 267 -5.92 -8.25 -28.49
N GLU A 268 -6.94 -7.49 -28.07
CA GLU A 268 -8.31 -7.74 -28.55
C GLU A 268 -8.68 -6.72 -29.65
N LYS A 269 -8.02 -6.85 -30.81
CA LYS A 269 -8.52 -6.35 -32.09
C LYS A 269 -8.34 -7.46 -33.13
#